data_0d5e3a878f2849b0ded071210c3eae2d
#
_entry.id   0d5e3a878f2849b0ded071210c3eae2d
#
_cell.length_a   1.000
_cell.length_b   1.000
_cell.length_c   1.000
_cell.angle_alpha   90.00
_cell.angle_beta   90.00
_cell.angle_gamma   90.00
#
_symmetry.space_group_name_H-M   'P 1'
#
loop_
_entity.id
_entity.type
_entity.pdbx_description
1 polymer ?
#
loop_
_entity_poly.entity_id
_entity_poly.type
_entity_poly.pdbx_seq_one_letter_code
_entity_poly.pdbx_strand_id
1 'polypeptide(L)'
;MGLKNLFEKMEPAFLPGGKYSKFYPIFESIYTLLYTPGTVTHKNTHVRDALDSKRMMITVFLALFPAIFYGIYNVGNQAIPALNQLGNLDQLIANDWHYALASSLGLDLTNNATWGSKMALGAIFFLPIYLVVFTVCTIWELLFSVVRGHEVNEGMFVSTILFALIVPPTLPLWQAALGISFGIVVAKELFGGVGRNFMNPALAGRAFLFFAYPAQISGDLVWTAADGFSGATALSQWSQGGQAALQHTVTGQPITWMDAFIGNIPGSMGEVSTLALLIGGAVIVFTRIASWRIMAGVMIGMIGTATLFNLIGSDSNQMFSMPWHWHFVLGGFALGMIFMATDPVSASFTNTGKWWYGALIGVMAVLIRTVNPAYPEGMMLAILFANLFAPIFDYIVVQANIKRRRARTNG
;
A
#
# COMPACT_ATOMS: atom_id res chain seq x y z
N MET A 1 -28.78 -25.03 18.67
CA MET A 1 -28.41 -23.70 19.22
C MET A 1 -27.70 -22.94 18.15
N GLY A 2 -28.16 -21.73 17.78
CA GLY A 2 -27.43 -20.91 16.79
C GLY A 2 -26.12 -20.38 17.35
N LEU A 3 -25.13 -20.15 16.49
CA LEU A 3 -23.82 -19.65 16.85
C LEU A 3 -23.90 -18.35 17.69
N LYS A 4 -24.88 -17.49 17.41
CA LYS A 4 -25.18 -16.27 18.17
C LYS A 4 -25.47 -16.54 19.65
N ASN A 5 -26.32 -17.52 19.93
CA ASN A 5 -26.67 -17.90 21.31
C ASN A 5 -25.48 -18.48 22.09
N LEU A 6 -24.49 -19.06 21.37
CA LEU A 6 -23.24 -19.51 21.99
C LEU A 6 -22.39 -18.30 22.43
N PHE A 7 -22.25 -17.30 21.58
CA PHE A 7 -21.52 -16.06 21.92
C PHE A 7 -22.18 -15.32 23.07
N GLU A 8 -23.50 -15.13 23.05
CA GLU A 8 -24.27 -14.50 24.14
C GLU A 8 -24.12 -15.22 25.49
N LYS A 9 -23.99 -16.55 25.48
CA LYS A 9 -23.70 -17.33 26.70
C LYS A 9 -22.26 -17.18 27.18
N MET A 10 -21.31 -16.99 26.30
CA MET A 10 -19.91 -16.83 26.64
C MET A 10 -19.58 -15.40 27.08
N GLU A 11 -20.31 -14.39 26.59
CA GLU A 11 -20.09 -12.97 26.85
C GLU A 11 -19.88 -12.62 28.33
N PRO A 12 -20.69 -13.09 29.30
CA PRO A 12 -20.50 -12.76 30.71
C PRO A 12 -19.15 -13.18 31.29
N ALA A 13 -18.50 -14.21 30.71
CA ALA A 13 -17.20 -14.67 31.16
C ALA A 13 -16.06 -13.74 30.72
N PHE A 14 -16.28 -12.94 29.68
CA PHE A 14 -15.31 -12.00 29.12
C PHE A 14 -15.55 -10.54 29.57
N LEU A 15 -16.73 -10.20 30.05
CA LEU A 15 -17.05 -8.87 30.58
C LEU A 15 -16.22 -8.52 31.83
N PRO A 16 -16.09 -7.23 32.19
CA PRO A 16 -15.37 -6.79 33.39
C PRO A 16 -15.87 -7.53 34.64
N GLY A 17 -14.95 -8.21 35.35
CA GLY A 17 -15.26 -9.06 36.49
C GLY A 17 -15.42 -10.55 36.15
N GLY A 18 -15.47 -10.94 34.88
CA GLY A 18 -15.48 -12.32 34.43
C GLY A 18 -14.08 -12.97 34.45
N LYS A 19 -14.03 -14.30 34.45
CA LYS A 19 -12.78 -15.09 34.51
C LYS A 19 -11.80 -14.77 33.37
N TYR A 20 -12.31 -14.39 32.20
CA TYR A 20 -11.54 -14.13 30.98
C TYR A 20 -11.58 -12.66 30.53
N SER A 21 -11.80 -11.71 31.44
CA SER A 21 -11.94 -10.28 31.14
C SER A 21 -10.75 -9.69 30.38
N LYS A 22 -9.53 -10.18 30.61
CA LYS A 22 -8.33 -9.74 29.87
C LYS A 22 -8.38 -10.10 28.36
N PHE A 23 -9.14 -11.10 27.99
CA PHE A 23 -9.29 -11.55 26.60
C PHE A 23 -10.57 -11.02 25.94
N TYR A 24 -11.24 -10.07 26.58
CA TYR A 24 -12.41 -9.40 25.98
C TYR A 24 -12.15 -8.85 24.57
N PRO A 25 -11.01 -8.21 24.28
CA PRO A 25 -10.73 -7.72 22.93
C PRO A 25 -10.75 -8.81 21.84
N ILE A 26 -10.32 -10.02 22.16
CA ILE A 26 -10.35 -11.17 21.24
C ILE A 26 -11.80 -11.63 21.02
N PHE A 27 -12.55 -11.78 22.10
CA PHE A 27 -13.95 -12.17 22.04
C PHE A 27 -14.78 -11.15 21.24
N GLU A 28 -14.62 -9.86 21.56
CA GLU A 28 -15.31 -8.75 20.91
C GLU A 28 -14.99 -8.70 19.41
N SER A 29 -13.72 -8.84 19.02
CA SER A 29 -13.31 -8.85 17.61
C SER A 29 -13.99 -9.97 16.81
N ILE A 30 -14.06 -11.18 17.35
CA ILE A 30 -14.73 -12.32 16.70
C ILE A 30 -16.25 -12.11 16.67
N TYR A 31 -16.81 -11.62 17.77
CA TYR A 31 -18.26 -11.39 17.87
C TYR A 31 -18.72 -10.29 16.90
N THR A 32 -18.01 -9.16 16.83
CA THR A 32 -18.34 -8.03 15.94
C THR A 32 -18.05 -8.31 14.47
N LEU A 33 -17.12 -9.23 14.16
CA LEU A 33 -16.90 -9.71 12.80
C LEU A 33 -18.12 -10.50 12.27
N LEU A 34 -18.77 -11.28 13.14
CA LEU A 34 -19.88 -12.14 12.77
C LEU A 34 -21.26 -11.50 12.99
N TYR A 35 -21.37 -10.65 14.02
CA TYR A 35 -22.64 -10.07 14.46
C TYR A 35 -22.49 -8.61 14.84
N THR A 36 -23.50 -7.80 14.51
CA THR A 36 -23.56 -6.41 14.99
C THR A 36 -23.92 -6.40 16.47
N PRO A 37 -23.13 -5.77 17.37
CA PRO A 37 -23.47 -5.66 18.79
C PRO A 37 -24.80 -4.91 18.99
N GLY A 38 -25.62 -5.40 19.91
CA GLY A 38 -26.90 -4.78 20.29
C GLY A 38 -26.75 -3.60 21.25
N THR A 39 -25.55 -3.09 21.45
CA THR A 39 -25.28 -1.99 22.40
C THR A 39 -25.97 -0.71 21.96
N VAL A 40 -26.75 -0.12 22.87
CA VAL A 40 -27.44 1.16 22.68
C VAL A 40 -26.97 2.15 23.74
N THR A 41 -26.99 3.45 23.43
CA THR A 41 -26.72 4.49 24.41
C THR A 41 -27.86 4.62 25.41
N HIS A 42 -27.56 4.56 26.72
CA HIS A 42 -28.53 4.69 27.81
C HIS A 42 -28.64 6.12 28.37
N LYS A 43 -27.90 7.08 27.82
CA LYS A 43 -27.90 8.50 28.26
C LYS A 43 -28.75 9.37 27.34
N ASN A 44 -29.21 10.53 27.84
CA ASN A 44 -30.10 11.43 27.10
C ASN A 44 -29.47 12.06 25.85
N THR A 45 -28.15 12.07 25.75
CA THR A 45 -27.44 12.66 24.61
C THR A 45 -27.05 11.55 23.64
N HIS A 46 -27.62 11.57 22.43
CA HIS A 46 -27.30 10.66 21.34
C HIS A 46 -26.53 11.41 20.27
N VAL A 47 -25.20 11.20 20.19
CA VAL A 47 -24.39 11.65 19.08
C VAL A 47 -24.04 10.41 18.25
N ARG A 48 -24.47 10.40 17.00
CA ARG A 48 -24.16 9.33 16.06
C ARG A 48 -23.24 9.90 14.98
N ASP A 49 -22.08 9.30 14.81
CA ASP A 49 -21.19 9.65 13.72
C ASP A 49 -21.77 9.14 12.39
N ALA A 50 -21.71 9.96 11.35
CA ALA A 50 -22.18 9.59 10.02
C ALA A 50 -21.22 8.61 9.33
N LEU A 51 -19.96 8.58 9.74
CA LEU A 51 -18.89 7.77 9.16
C LEU A 51 -18.18 6.97 10.27
N ASP A 52 -18.58 5.72 10.41
CA ASP A 52 -17.94 4.78 11.33
C ASP A 52 -16.57 4.35 10.80
N SER A 53 -15.60 4.19 11.71
CA SER A 53 -14.24 3.73 11.40
C SER A 53 -14.23 2.41 10.61
N LYS A 54 -15.09 1.47 10.99
CA LYS A 54 -15.27 0.18 10.31
C LYS A 54 -15.68 0.35 8.84
N ARG A 55 -16.66 1.20 8.57
CA ARG A 55 -17.11 1.50 7.20
C ARG A 55 -16.02 2.19 6.38
N MET A 56 -15.27 3.10 7.01
CA MET A 56 -14.17 3.79 6.36
C MET A 56 -13.11 2.79 5.89
N MET A 57 -12.62 1.93 6.79
CA MET A 57 -11.57 0.96 6.49
C MET A 57 -12.02 -0.10 5.46
N ILE A 58 -13.24 -0.62 5.59
CA ILE A 58 -13.81 -1.56 4.60
C ILE A 58 -13.96 -0.91 3.22
N THR A 59 -14.37 0.35 3.15
CA THR A 59 -14.51 1.04 1.86
C THR A 59 -13.15 1.22 1.17
N VAL A 60 -12.09 1.56 1.93
CA VAL A 60 -10.72 1.63 1.38
C VAL A 60 -10.26 0.26 0.89
N PHE A 61 -10.52 -0.79 1.66
CA PHE A 61 -10.19 -2.16 1.28
C PHE A 61 -10.91 -2.58 -0.03
N LEU A 62 -12.22 -2.32 -0.13
CA LEU A 62 -13.00 -2.61 -1.34
C LEU A 62 -12.55 -1.78 -2.55
N ALA A 63 -12.17 -0.53 -2.32
CA ALA A 63 -11.66 0.35 -3.37
C ALA A 63 -10.32 -0.13 -3.96
N LEU A 64 -9.56 -0.98 -3.26
CA LEU A 64 -8.33 -1.59 -3.75
C LEU A 64 -8.59 -2.82 -4.66
N PHE A 65 -9.80 -3.41 -4.67
CA PHE A 65 -10.06 -4.63 -5.44
C PHE A 65 -9.69 -4.54 -6.92
N PRO A 66 -10.00 -3.46 -7.66
CA PRO A 66 -9.59 -3.36 -9.06
C PRO A 66 -8.08 -3.50 -9.24
N ALA A 67 -7.29 -2.87 -8.36
CA ALA A 67 -5.83 -2.96 -8.38
C ALA A 67 -5.33 -4.36 -7.98
N ILE A 68 -5.96 -4.99 -6.97
CA ILE A 68 -5.64 -6.35 -6.54
C ILE A 68 -5.88 -7.35 -7.69
N PHE A 69 -7.05 -7.32 -8.32
CA PHE A 69 -7.37 -8.23 -9.41
C PHE A 69 -6.44 -8.06 -10.60
N TYR A 70 -6.19 -6.82 -10.99
CA TYR A 70 -5.26 -6.57 -12.09
C TYR A 70 -3.83 -6.95 -11.73
N GLY A 71 -3.38 -6.65 -10.52
CA GLY A 71 -2.04 -6.99 -10.05
C GLY A 71 -1.80 -8.50 -10.02
N ILE A 72 -2.75 -9.28 -9.50
CA ILE A 72 -2.70 -10.75 -9.52
C ILE A 72 -2.60 -11.26 -10.98
N TYR A 73 -3.45 -10.75 -11.87
CA TYR A 73 -3.37 -11.11 -13.29
C TYR A 73 -2.00 -10.75 -13.89
N ASN A 74 -1.49 -9.56 -13.59
CA ASN A 74 -0.23 -9.08 -14.16
C ASN A 74 0.98 -9.91 -13.71
N VAL A 75 1.02 -10.40 -12.47
CA VAL A 75 2.08 -11.31 -12.01
C VAL A 75 2.18 -12.54 -12.90
N GLY A 76 1.07 -13.23 -13.18
CA GLY A 76 1.06 -14.37 -14.09
C GLY A 76 1.33 -13.98 -15.54
N ASN A 77 0.85 -12.81 -15.97
CA ASN A 77 1.06 -12.31 -17.33
C ASN A 77 2.52 -11.95 -17.63
N GLN A 78 3.30 -11.55 -16.63
CA GLN A 78 4.73 -11.30 -16.75
C GLN A 78 5.55 -12.58 -16.54
N ALA A 79 5.14 -13.45 -15.60
CA ALA A 79 5.89 -14.65 -15.24
C ALA A 79 5.87 -15.72 -16.35
N ILE A 80 4.71 -16.03 -16.94
CA ILE A 80 4.59 -17.11 -17.90
C ILE A 80 5.46 -16.91 -19.14
N PRO A 81 5.47 -15.73 -19.82
CA PRO A 81 6.37 -15.53 -20.94
C PRO A 81 7.85 -15.55 -20.55
N ALA A 82 8.19 -15.05 -19.35
CA ALA A 82 9.57 -15.10 -18.84
C ALA A 82 10.04 -16.55 -18.63
N LEU A 83 9.20 -17.42 -18.07
CA LEU A 83 9.47 -18.85 -17.92
C LEU A 83 9.75 -19.54 -19.26
N ASN A 84 8.90 -19.26 -20.25
CA ASN A 84 9.05 -19.83 -21.58
C ASN A 84 10.32 -19.33 -22.30
N GLN A 85 10.74 -18.09 -22.02
CA GLN A 85 12.00 -17.55 -22.54
C GLN A 85 13.22 -18.22 -21.89
N LEU A 86 13.18 -18.51 -20.59
CA LEU A 86 14.26 -19.20 -19.88
C LEU A 86 14.40 -20.66 -20.32
N GLY A 87 13.31 -21.31 -20.72
CA GLY A 87 13.29 -22.71 -21.16
C GLY A 87 13.63 -23.72 -20.06
N ASN A 88 13.57 -23.33 -18.79
CA ASN A 88 13.92 -24.14 -17.61
C ASN A 88 12.71 -24.49 -16.73
N LEU A 89 11.54 -24.59 -17.32
CA LEU A 89 10.26 -24.77 -16.59
C LEU A 89 10.30 -26.01 -15.68
N ASP A 90 10.84 -27.15 -16.17
CA ASP A 90 10.92 -28.38 -15.39
C ASP A 90 11.80 -28.24 -14.13
N GLN A 91 12.89 -27.46 -14.24
CA GLN A 91 13.77 -27.17 -13.10
C GLN A 91 13.09 -26.25 -12.10
N LEU A 92 12.32 -25.27 -12.58
CA LEU A 92 11.56 -24.36 -11.71
C LEU A 92 10.41 -25.08 -11.00
N ILE A 93 9.71 -25.97 -11.69
CA ILE A 93 8.68 -26.82 -11.06
C ILE A 93 9.30 -27.69 -9.94
N ALA A 94 10.54 -28.15 -10.11
CA ALA A 94 11.21 -28.98 -9.11
C ALA A 94 11.73 -28.18 -7.90
N ASN A 95 12.12 -26.92 -8.09
CA ASN A 95 12.82 -26.13 -7.09
C ASN A 95 11.94 -25.07 -6.39
N ASP A 96 10.86 -24.58 -7.05
CA ASP A 96 9.95 -23.57 -6.50
C ASP A 96 8.56 -24.15 -6.26
N TRP A 97 8.14 -24.16 -5.00
CA TRP A 97 6.85 -24.69 -4.58
C TRP A 97 5.65 -23.98 -5.23
N HIS A 98 5.77 -22.72 -5.65
CA HIS A 98 4.70 -22.01 -6.35
C HIS A 98 4.41 -22.68 -7.70
N TYR A 99 5.46 -22.99 -8.45
CA TYR A 99 5.34 -23.67 -9.74
C TYR A 99 4.98 -25.14 -9.59
N ALA A 100 5.49 -25.83 -8.53
CA ALA A 100 5.06 -27.18 -8.21
C ALA A 100 3.55 -27.24 -7.92
N LEU A 101 3.02 -26.26 -7.17
CA LEU A 101 1.59 -26.14 -6.91
C LEU A 101 0.81 -25.80 -8.20
N ALA A 102 1.29 -24.88 -9.02
CA ALA A 102 0.66 -24.51 -10.30
C ALA A 102 0.56 -25.72 -11.23
N SER A 103 1.63 -26.51 -11.34
CA SER A 103 1.67 -27.75 -12.13
C SER A 103 0.71 -28.81 -11.57
N SER A 104 0.66 -29.00 -10.25
CA SER A 104 -0.27 -29.96 -9.61
C SER A 104 -1.74 -29.61 -9.81
N LEU A 105 -2.06 -28.31 -9.95
CA LEU A 105 -3.40 -27.81 -10.28
C LEU A 105 -3.71 -27.89 -11.78
N GLY A 106 -2.77 -28.36 -12.62
CA GLY A 106 -2.94 -28.47 -14.07
C GLY A 106 -3.02 -27.13 -14.78
N LEU A 107 -2.38 -26.07 -14.26
CA LEU A 107 -2.36 -24.77 -14.91
C LEU A 107 -1.51 -24.81 -16.17
N ASP A 108 -2.03 -24.18 -17.24
CA ASP A 108 -1.27 -23.98 -18.47
C ASP A 108 -0.23 -22.88 -18.25
N LEU A 109 1.06 -23.25 -18.28
CA LEU A 109 2.21 -22.36 -18.14
C LEU A 109 2.92 -22.07 -19.48
N THR A 110 2.27 -22.38 -20.60
CA THR A 110 2.77 -22.06 -21.95
C THR A 110 2.43 -20.62 -22.35
N ASN A 111 3.05 -20.15 -23.45
CA ASN A 111 2.73 -18.82 -24.00
C ASN A 111 1.25 -18.67 -24.43
N ASN A 112 0.52 -19.76 -24.59
CA ASN A 112 -0.90 -19.76 -24.92
C ASN A 112 -1.81 -19.82 -23.69
N ALA A 113 -1.23 -19.65 -22.48
CA ALA A 113 -1.96 -19.71 -21.22
C ALA A 113 -3.17 -18.77 -21.21
N THR A 114 -4.29 -19.32 -20.76
CA THR A 114 -5.56 -18.58 -20.65
C THR A 114 -5.48 -17.48 -19.59
N TRP A 115 -6.40 -16.53 -19.64
CA TRP A 115 -6.54 -15.52 -18.59
C TRP A 115 -6.68 -16.16 -17.20
N GLY A 116 -7.43 -17.27 -17.10
CA GLY A 116 -7.61 -18.02 -15.87
C GLY A 116 -6.31 -18.60 -15.29
N SER A 117 -5.45 -19.18 -16.15
CA SER A 117 -4.14 -19.71 -15.72
C SER A 117 -3.21 -18.59 -15.22
N LYS A 118 -3.19 -17.44 -15.90
CA LYS A 118 -2.42 -16.26 -15.48
C LYS A 118 -2.89 -15.74 -14.11
N MET A 119 -4.20 -15.62 -13.93
CA MET A 119 -4.80 -15.19 -12.68
C MET A 119 -4.52 -16.18 -11.55
N ALA A 120 -4.65 -17.48 -11.80
CA ALA A 120 -4.37 -18.51 -10.80
C ALA A 120 -2.90 -18.53 -10.39
N LEU A 121 -1.96 -18.42 -11.33
CA LEU A 121 -0.54 -18.34 -11.03
C LEU A 121 -0.24 -17.10 -10.16
N GLY A 122 -0.73 -15.92 -10.53
CA GLY A 122 -0.55 -14.72 -9.72
C GLY A 122 -1.15 -14.82 -8.32
N ALA A 123 -2.30 -15.52 -8.18
CA ALA A 123 -2.89 -15.78 -6.88
C ALA A 123 -2.03 -16.70 -6.01
N ILE A 124 -1.33 -17.68 -6.61
CA ILE A 124 -0.39 -18.56 -5.88
C ILE A 124 0.77 -17.76 -5.30
N PHE A 125 1.22 -16.68 -5.94
CA PHE A 125 2.24 -15.79 -5.40
C PHE A 125 1.67 -14.79 -4.37
N PHE A 126 0.51 -14.21 -4.64
CA PHE A 126 -0.07 -13.16 -3.80
C PHE A 126 -0.64 -13.68 -2.48
N LEU A 127 -1.46 -14.74 -2.53
CA LEU A 127 -2.22 -15.20 -1.37
C LEU A 127 -1.33 -15.63 -0.19
N PRO A 128 -0.22 -16.36 -0.37
CA PRO A 128 0.64 -16.72 0.74
C PRO A 128 1.27 -15.50 1.44
N ILE A 129 1.74 -14.51 0.68
CA ILE A 129 2.27 -13.25 1.22
C ILE A 129 1.17 -12.55 2.03
N TYR A 130 -0.01 -12.37 1.46
CA TYR A 130 -1.12 -11.71 2.15
C TYR A 130 -1.55 -12.46 3.42
N LEU A 131 -1.67 -13.77 3.37
CA LEU A 131 -2.06 -14.59 4.54
C LEU A 131 -1.03 -14.51 5.66
N VAL A 132 0.26 -14.57 5.35
CA VAL A 132 1.32 -14.43 6.35
C VAL A 132 1.31 -13.02 6.96
N VAL A 133 1.25 -11.99 6.12
CA VAL A 133 1.18 -10.59 6.56
C VAL A 133 -0.05 -10.33 7.44
N PHE A 134 -1.21 -10.84 7.03
CA PHE A 134 -2.45 -10.71 7.78
C PHE A 134 -2.38 -11.44 9.12
N THR A 135 -1.91 -12.69 9.14
CA THR A 135 -1.79 -13.49 10.36
C THR A 135 -0.83 -12.85 11.36
N VAL A 136 0.35 -12.45 10.91
CA VAL A 136 1.36 -11.81 11.78
C VAL A 136 0.88 -10.47 12.32
N CYS A 137 0.25 -9.65 11.48
CA CYS A 137 -0.36 -8.40 11.91
C CYS A 137 -1.44 -8.65 12.97
N THR A 138 -2.33 -9.61 12.74
CA THR A 138 -3.38 -9.98 13.70
C THR A 138 -2.81 -10.43 15.04
N ILE A 139 -1.74 -11.23 15.05
CA ILE A 139 -1.08 -11.65 16.28
C ILE A 139 -0.55 -10.43 17.07
N TRP A 140 0.11 -9.48 16.41
CA TRP A 140 0.61 -8.28 17.08
C TRP A 140 -0.54 -7.39 17.59
N GLU A 141 -1.56 -7.14 16.78
CA GLU A 141 -2.73 -6.34 17.19
C GLU A 141 -3.44 -6.95 18.39
N LEU A 142 -3.69 -8.27 18.40
CA LEU A 142 -4.29 -8.96 19.52
C LEU A 142 -3.42 -8.91 20.77
N LEU A 143 -2.11 -9.09 20.63
CA LEU A 143 -1.17 -9.02 21.75
C LEU A 143 -1.21 -7.64 22.42
N PHE A 144 -1.11 -6.57 21.63
CA PHE A 144 -1.13 -5.21 22.17
C PHE A 144 -2.52 -4.82 22.69
N SER A 145 -3.61 -5.29 22.07
CA SER A 145 -4.97 -5.12 22.56
C SER A 145 -5.17 -5.73 23.96
N VAL A 146 -4.70 -6.95 24.15
CA VAL A 146 -4.79 -7.64 25.45
C VAL A 146 -3.92 -6.95 26.51
N VAL A 147 -2.69 -6.55 26.15
CA VAL A 147 -1.76 -5.90 27.09
C VAL A 147 -2.24 -4.51 27.52
N ARG A 148 -2.82 -3.75 26.61
CA ARG A 148 -3.25 -2.36 26.85
C ARG A 148 -4.73 -2.23 27.20
N GLY A 149 -5.53 -3.28 27.02
CA GLY A 149 -6.97 -3.26 27.32
C GLY A 149 -7.81 -2.40 26.40
N HIS A 150 -7.46 -2.34 25.11
CA HIS A 150 -8.25 -1.66 24.09
C HIS A 150 -8.79 -2.65 23.04
N GLU A 151 -9.82 -2.26 22.31
CA GLU A 151 -10.39 -3.05 21.22
C GLU A 151 -9.43 -3.15 20.03
N VAL A 152 -9.54 -4.22 19.25
CA VAL A 152 -8.78 -4.40 18.00
C VAL A 152 -9.35 -3.45 16.95
N ASN A 153 -8.47 -2.75 16.24
CA ASN A 153 -8.89 -1.79 15.24
C ASN A 153 -8.84 -2.37 13.82
N GLU A 154 -9.88 -2.10 13.04
CA GLU A 154 -10.02 -2.55 11.65
C GLU A 154 -8.99 -1.97 10.69
N GLY A 155 -8.22 -0.98 11.12
CA GLY A 155 -7.09 -0.43 10.35
C GLY A 155 -6.04 -1.48 9.98
N MET A 156 -6.01 -2.63 10.68
CA MET A 156 -5.13 -3.74 10.32
C MET A 156 -5.42 -4.29 8.93
N PHE A 157 -6.68 -4.39 8.50
CA PHE A 157 -7.04 -4.89 7.16
C PHE A 157 -6.44 -4.01 6.06
N VAL A 158 -6.48 -2.70 6.24
CA VAL A 158 -5.90 -1.75 5.28
C VAL A 158 -4.37 -1.80 5.29
N SER A 159 -3.76 -1.86 6.48
CA SER A 159 -2.30 -1.94 6.59
C SER A 159 -1.73 -3.20 5.97
N THR A 160 -2.39 -4.36 6.18
CA THR A 160 -1.92 -5.65 5.65
C THR A 160 -2.06 -5.74 4.14
N ILE A 161 -3.19 -5.32 3.58
CA ILE A 161 -3.39 -5.36 2.13
C ILE A 161 -2.47 -4.38 1.42
N LEU A 162 -2.32 -3.15 1.94
CA LEU A 162 -1.40 -2.16 1.37
C LEU A 162 0.05 -2.67 1.41
N PHE A 163 0.48 -3.30 2.52
CA PHE A 163 1.81 -3.87 2.61
C PHE A 163 2.02 -4.98 1.56
N ALA A 164 1.08 -5.93 1.45
CA ALA A 164 1.16 -7.01 0.47
C ALA A 164 1.18 -6.51 -0.98
N LEU A 165 0.51 -5.38 -1.26
CA LEU A 165 0.46 -4.79 -2.60
C LEU A 165 1.73 -4.03 -3.01
N ILE A 166 2.54 -3.56 -2.06
CA ILE A 166 3.75 -2.77 -2.36
C ILE A 166 5.04 -3.59 -2.34
N VAL A 167 4.99 -4.86 -1.95
CA VAL A 167 6.15 -5.74 -1.98
C VAL A 167 6.23 -6.54 -3.29
N PRO A 168 7.43 -7.01 -3.68
CA PRO A 168 7.59 -7.88 -4.84
C PRO A 168 6.86 -9.22 -4.68
N PRO A 169 6.40 -9.85 -5.77
CA PRO A 169 5.75 -11.16 -5.71
C PRO A 169 6.68 -12.29 -5.26
N THR A 170 7.99 -12.12 -5.42
CA THR A 170 9.01 -13.09 -5.05
C THR A 170 9.52 -12.94 -3.60
N LEU A 171 8.93 -12.03 -2.81
CA LEU A 171 9.39 -11.77 -1.44
C LEU A 171 9.27 -13.03 -0.57
N PRO A 172 10.34 -13.48 0.11
CA PRO A 172 10.28 -14.59 1.06
C PRO A 172 9.27 -14.34 2.18
N LEU A 173 8.46 -15.34 2.51
CA LEU A 173 7.38 -15.21 3.49
C LEU A 173 7.85 -14.74 4.88
N TRP A 174 9.04 -15.20 5.32
CA TRP A 174 9.60 -14.77 6.59
C TRP A 174 10.02 -13.29 6.61
N GLN A 175 10.48 -12.76 5.47
CA GLN A 175 10.77 -11.34 5.32
C GLN A 175 9.48 -10.52 5.32
N ALA A 176 8.42 -11.00 4.65
CA ALA A 176 7.11 -10.38 4.72
C ALA A 176 6.60 -10.29 6.16
N ALA A 177 6.74 -11.39 6.94
CA ALA A 177 6.41 -11.43 8.36
C ALA A 177 7.24 -10.44 9.19
N LEU A 178 8.53 -10.33 8.94
CA LEU A 178 9.42 -9.41 9.63
C LEU A 178 9.11 -7.95 9.29
N GLY A 179 8.88 -7.65 8.01
CA GLY A 179 8.56 -6.30 7.55
C GLY A 179 7.27 -5.76 8.14
N ILE A 180 6.19 -6.55 8.10
CA ILE A 180 4.93 -6.14 8.72
C ILE A 180 5.04 -6.03 10.24
N SER A 181 5.81 -6.92 10.89
CA SER A 181 6.08 -6.82 12.33
C SER A 181 6.74 -5.49 12.69
N PHE A 182 7.76 -5.09 11.93
CA PHE A 182 8.39 -3.78 12.14
C PHE A 182 7.38 -2.63 11.95
N GLY A 183 6.61 -2.65 10.86
CA GLY A 183 5.61 -1.62 10.59
C GLY A 183 4.57 -1.50 11.70
N ILE A 184 4.02 -2.61 12.16
CA ILE A 184 3.00 -2.60 13.22
C ILE A 184 3.59 -2.27 14.58
N VAL A 185 4.64 -2.95 14.99
CA VAL A 185 5.21 -2.76 16.35
C VAL A 185 5.89 -1.40 16.47
N VAL A 186 6.82 -1.08 15.56
CA VAL A 186 7.65 0.12 15.68
C VAL A 186 6.95 1.38 15.20
N ALA A 187 6.27 1.34 14.04
CA ALA A 187 5.67 2.55 13.48
C ALA A 187 4.25 2.85 14.01
N LYS A 188 3.58 1.88 14.63
CA LYS A 188 2.20 2.04 15.12
C LYS A 188 2.09 1.81 16.62
N GLU A 189 2.36 0.60 17.11
CA GLU A 189 2.05 0.22 18.47
C GLU A 189 2.93 0.94 19.51
N LEU A 190 4.21 1.16 19.26
CA LEU A 190 5.07 1.91 20.18
C LEU A 190 4.55 3.31 20.48
N PHE A 191 3.84 3.94 19.55
CA PHE A 191 3.25 5.28 19.70
C PHE A 191 1.84 5.27 20.31
N GLY A 192 1.27 4.09 20.56
CA GLY A 192 -0.03 3.96 21.25
C GLY A 192 -1.16 3.41 20.38
N GLY A 193 -0.85 2.83 19.22
CA GLY A 193 -1.80 2.16 18.34
C GLY A 193 -2.46 3.09 17.31
N VAL A 194 -3.60 2.68 16.78
CA VAL A 194 -4.32 3.41 15.73
C VAL A 194 -4.70 4.82 16.18
N GLY A 195 -4.51 5.79 15.29
CA GLY A 195 -4.80 7.22 15.57
C GLY A 195 -3.67 7.96 16.28
N ARG A 196 -2.60 7.28 16.70
CA ARG A 196 -1.43 7.89 17.36
C ARG A 196 -0.13 7.66 16.61
N ASN A 197 -0.15 6.84 15.57
CA ASN A 197 1.00 6.63 14.69
C ASN A 197 1.24 7.87 13.82
N PHE A 198 2.49 8.31 13.77
CA PHE A 198 2.88 9.47 12.95
C PHE A 198 3.37 9.08 11.54
N MET A 199 3.55 7.79 11.27
CA MET A 199 3.94 7.23 9.98
C MET A 199 2.95 6.15 9.55
N ASN A 200 2.85 5.96 8.22
CA ASN A 200 2.09 4.85 7.67
C ASN A 200 2.81 3.52 7.96
N PRO A 201 2.17 2.54 8.65
CA PRO A 201 2.83 1.30 9.07
C PRO A 201 3.27 0.41 7.90
N ALA A 202 2.48 0.35 6.83
CA ALA A 202 2.83 -0.44 5.65
C ALA A 202 4.09 0.08 4.96
N LEU A 203 4.19 1.41 4.81
CA LEU A 203 5.38 2.04 4.23
C LEU A 203 6.60 1.92 5.14
N ALA A 204 6.43 2.03 6.46
CA ALA A 204 7.52 1.85 7.42
C ALA A 204 8.07 0.41 7.38
N GLY A 205 7.19 -0.59 7.28
CA GLY A 205 7.59 -1.99 7.13
C GLY A 205 8.35 -2.24 5.81
N ARG A 206 7.88 -1.67 4.69
CA ARG A 206 8.60 -1.77 3.40
C ARG A 206 9.95 -1.05 3.46
N ALA A 207 10.01 0.13 4.07
CA ALA A 207 11.27 0.86 4.23
C ALA A 207 12.29 0.06 5.05
N PHE A 208 11.85 -0.57 6.13
CA PHE A 208 12.70 -1.47 6.91
C PHE A 208 13.28 -2.59 6.03
N LEU A 209 12.45 -3.28 5.26
CA LEU A 209 12.92 -4.33 4.35
C LEU A 209 13.87 -3.80 3.28
N PHE A 210 13.61 -2.61 2.74
CA PHE A 210 14.47 -1.99 1.75
C PHE A 210 15.90 -1.74 2.27
N PHE A 211 16.03 -1.31 3.52
CA PHE A 211 17.34 -1.08 4.13
C PHE A 211 18.00 -2.34 4.68
N ALA A 212 17.21 -3.28 5.18
CA ALA A 212 17.73 -4.52 5.79
C ALA A 212 18.00 -5.63 4.75
N TYR A 213 17.15 -5.72 3.71
CA TYR A 213 17.18 -6.81 2.71
C TYR A 213 17.00 -6.24 1.28
N PRO A 214 17.89 -5.35 0.81
CA PRO A 214 17.70 -4.66 -0.47
C PRO A 214 17.61 -5.61 -1.67
N ALA A 215 18.31 -6.73 -1.65
CA ALA A 215 18.35 -7.67 -2.75
C ALA A 215 16.98 -8.35 -3.04
N GLN A 216 16.09 -8.45 -2.06
CA GLN A 216 14.77 -9.07 -2.20
C GLN A 216 13.65 -8.04 -2.39
N ILE A 217 13.95 -6.74 -2.27
CA ILE A 217 12.96 -5.65 -2.36
C ILE A 217 13.22 -4.74 -3.56
N SER A 218 14.44 -4.73 -4.07
CA SER A 218 14.89 -3.83 -5.13
C SER A 218 15.77 -4.56 -6.14
N GLY A 219 15.97 -3.96 -7.29
CA GLY A 219 16.75 -4.52 -8.39
C GLY A 219 15.87 -5.19 -9.45
N ASP A 220 16.51 -5.84 -10.42
CA ASP A 220 15.84 -6.33 -11.63
C ASP A 220 15.33 -7.78 -11.53
N LEU A 221 15.68 -8.50 -10.45
CA LEU A 221 15.38 -9.93 -10.28
C LEU A 221 14.06 -10.19 -9.54
N VAL A 222 13.48 -9.19 -8.89
CA VAL A 222 12.39 -9.38 -7.91
C VAL A 222 10.99 -9.12 -8.47
N TRP A 223 10.87 -8.41 -9.59
CA TRP A 223 9.58 -7.93 -10.08
C TRP A 223 8.85 -8.91 -11.00
N THR A 224 9.58 -9.83 -11.62
CA THR A 224 9.01 -10.90 -12.40
C THR A 224 9.14 -12.21 -11.63
N ALA A 225 8.02 -12.91 -11.45
CA ALA A 225 7.99 -14.14 -10.66
C ALA A 225 8.54 -15.33 -11.48
N ALA A 226 9.78 -15.25 -11.93
CA ALA A 226 10.50 -16.30 -12.66
C ALA A 226 11.97 -16.26 -12.19
N ASP A 227 12.39 -17.25 -11.40
CA ASP A 227 13.76 -17.32 -10.89
C ASP A 227 14.78 -17.41 -12.03
N GLY A 228 15.83 -16.59 -11.94
CA GLY A 228 16.85 -16.45 -12.97
C GLY A 228 16.48 -15.49 -14.11
N PHE A 229 15.27 -14.90 -14.10
CA PHE A 229 14.87 -13.88 -15.07
C PHE A 229 15.18 -12.48 -14.57
N SER A 230 15.90 -11.68 -15.37
CA SER A 230 16.17 -10.27 -15.07
C SER A 230 15.17 -9.39 -15.80
N GLY A 231 14.27 -8.74 -15.04
CA GLY A 231 13.21 -7.88 -15.55
C GLY A 231 13.24 -6.49 -14.91
N ALA A 232 14.04 -5.58 -15.49
CA ALA A 232 14.11 -4.21 -15.01
C ALA A 232 12.74 -3.50 -15.09
N THR A 233 12.36 -2.77 -14.03
CA THR A 233 11.17 -1.92 -14.06
C THR A 233 11.33 -0.78 -15.07
N ALA A 234 10.22 -0.26 -15.57
CA ALA A 234 10.26 0.87 -16.50
C ALA A 234 10.96 2.11 -15.93
N LEU A 235 10.90 2.33 -14.60
CA LEU A 235 11.68 3.39 -13.94
C LEU A 235 13.19 3.12 -13.96
N SER A 236 13.61 1.87 -13.71
CA SER A 236 15.02 1.46 -13.78
C SER A 236 15.53 1.61 -15.21
N GLN A 237 14.77 1.16 -16.20
CA GLN A 237 15.11 1.33 -17.63
C GLN A 237 15.26 2.81 -18.03
N TRP A 238 14.31 3.67 -17.58
CA TRP A 238 14.39 5.10 -17.85
C TRP A 238 15.65 5.74 -17.25
N SER A 239 16.01 5.37 -16.03
CA SER A 239 17.20 5.90 -15.38
C SER A 239 18.51 5.58 -16.12
N GLN A 240 18.54 4.48 -16.86
CA GLN A 240 19.71 3.99 -17.60
C GLN A 240 19.81 4.58 -19.02
N GLY A 241 18.70 4.72 -19.73
CA GLY A 241 18.73 5.11 -21.15
C GLY A 241 17.57 6.01 -21.62
N GLY A 242 16.82 6.62 -20.70
CA GLY A 242 15.69 7.48 -21.01
C GLY A 242 14.53 6.75 -21.66
N GLN A 243 13.68 7.47 -22.39
CA GLN A 243 12.50 6.89 -23.03
C GLN A 243 12.84 5.80 -24.07
N ALA A 244 13.98 5.91 -24.75
CA ALA A 244 14.40 4.95 -25.76
C ALA A 244 14.73 3.56 -25.18
N ALA A 245 15.04 3.48 -23.89
CA ALA A 245 15.33 2.22 -23.20
C ALA A 245 14.09 1.48 -22.72
N LEU A 246 12.89 2.09 -22.80
CA LEU A 246 11.65 1.49 -22.33
C LEU A 246 11.22 0.33 -23.24
N GLN A 247 11.46 -0.88 -22.79
CA GLN A 247 11.11 -2.11 -23.52
C GLN A 247 10.50 -3.15 -22.57
N HIS A 248 9.52 -3.88 -23.08
CA HIS A 248 9.03 -5.08 -22.41
C HIS A 248 10.16 -6.12 -22.35
N THR A 249 10.51 -6.54 -21.15
CA THR A 249 11.69 -7.37 -20.88
C THR A 249 11.66 -8.72 -21.60
N VAL A 250 10.48 -9.25 -21.91
CA VAL A 250 10.31 -10.52 -22.60
C VAL A 250 10.20 -10.33 -24.12
N THR A 251 9.36 -9.40 -24.58
CA THR A 251 9.06 -9.25 -26.00
C THR A 251 10.00 -8.31 -26.75
N GLY A 252 10.79 -7.51 -26.03
CA GLY A 252 11.62 -6.46 -26.60
C GLY A 252 10.86 -5.31 -27.28
N GLN A 253 9.53 -5.34 -27.23
CA GLN A 253 8.69 -4.28 -27.79
C GLN A 253 8.75 -3.03 -26.92
N PRO A 254 8.72 -1.82 -27.51
CA PRO A 254 8.72 -0.60 -26.73
C PRO A 254 7.49 -0.49 -25.84
N ILE A 255 7.68 -0.09 -24.58
CA ILE A 255 6.59 0.17 -23.63
C ILE A 255 5.95 1.51 -24.01
N THR A 256 4.66 1.47 -24.35
CA THR A 256 3.88 2.69 -24.59
C THR A 256 3.37 3.28 -23.26
N TRP A 257 3.02 4.57 -23.28
CA TRP A 257 2.37 5.18 -22.12
C TRP A 257 1.05 4.47 -21.72
N MET A 258 0.33 3.96 -22.73
CA MET A 258 -0.92 3.21 -22.49
C MET A 258 -0.65 1.86 -21.81
N ASP A 259 0.44 1.17 -22.14
CA ASP A 259 0.83 -0.06 -21.46
C ASP A 259 1.11 0.19 -19.98
N ALA A 260 1.82 1.28 -19.66
CA ALA A 260 2.08 1.70 -18.30
C ALA A 260 0.79 2.17 -17.57
N PHE A 261 -0.12 2.85 -18.27
CA PHE A 261 -1.39 3.31 -17.69
C PHE A 261 -2.34 2.17 -17.36
N ILE A 262 -2.47 1.19 -18.26
CA ILE A 262 -3.27 -0.03 -18.02
C ILE A 262 -2.57 -0.93 -17.00
N GLY A 263 -1.22 -1.00 -17.02
CA GLY A 263 -0.42 -1.76 -16.09
C GLY A 263 0.26 -3.00 -16.66
N ASN A 264 0.43 -3.09 -17.98
CA ASN A 264 1.12 -4.21 -18.63
C ASN A 264 2.66 -4.05 -18.55
N ILE A 265 3.16 -3.82 -17.34
CA ILE A 265 4.58 -3.60 -17.02
C ILE A 265 4.96 -4.38 -15.75
N PRO A 266 6.25 -4.76 -15.57
CA PRO A 266 6.73 -5.36 -14.33
C PRO A 266 6.71 -4.31 -13.18
N GLY A 267 6.40 -4.77 -11.96
CA GLY A 267 6.34 -3.94 -10.78
C GLY A 267 5.74 -4.65 -9.57
N SER A 268 5.53 -3.96 -8.46
CA SER A 268 4.84 -4.52 -7.31
C SER A 268 3.36 -4.78 -7.63
N MET A 269 2.77 -5.75 -6.91
CA MET A 269 1.45 -6.28 -7.26
C MET A 269 0.33 -5.22 -7.31
N GLY A 270 0.42 -4.16 -6.51
CA GLY A 270 -0.63 -3.13 -6.44
C GLY A 270 -0.36 -1.86 -7.23
N GLU A 271 0.87 -1.63 -7.71
CA GLU A 271 1.23 -0.34 -8.31
C GLU A 271 1.11 -0.30 -9.83
N VAL A 272 1.05 -1.46 -10.47
CA VAL A 272 1.22 -1.56 -11.93
C VAL A 272 0.11 -0.87 -12.72
N SER A 273 -1.17 -0.97 -12.32
CA SER A 273 -2.29 -0.39 -13.08
C SER A 273 -2.77 0.94 -12.51
N THR A 274 -2.32 2.04 -13.11
CA THR A 274 -2.81 3.37 -12.79
C THR A 274 -4.32 3.51 -13.01
N LEU A 275 -4.87 2.89 -14.07
CA LEU A 275 -6.29 2.88 -14.35
C LEU A 275 -7.10 2.23 -13.22
N ALA A 276 -6.70 1.05 -12.77
CA ALA A 276 -7.37 0.34 -11.68
C ALA A 276 -7.32 1.13 -10.36
N LEU A 277 -6.18 1.77 -10.08
CA LEU A 277 -6.00 2.66 -8.93
C LEU A 277 -6.88 3.90 -9.00
N LEU A 278 -7.07 4.50 -10.18
CA LEU A 278 -7.97 5.65 -10.36
C LEU A 278 -9.44 5.27 -10.17
N ILE A 279 -9.86 4.07 -10.59
CA ILE A 279 -11.22 3.58 -10.32
C ILE A 279 -11.45 3.47 -8.81
N GLY A 280 -10.53 2.84 -8.07
CA GLY A 280 -10.61 2.78 -6.61
C GLY A 280 -10.50 4.15 -5.95
N GLY A 281 -9.62 5.02 -6.47
CA GLY A 281 -9.45 6.40 -6.03
C GLY A 281 -10.74 7.21 -6.16
N ALA A 282 -11.46 7.06 -7.27
CA ALA A 282 -12.76 7.68 -7.45
C ALA A 282 -13.75 7.28 -6.34
N VAL A 283 -13.81 6.00 -5.99
CA VAL A 283 -14.68 5.51 -4.91
C VAL A 283 -14.37 6.21 -3.59
N ILE A 284 -13.09 6.26 -3.16
CA ILE A 284 -12.73 6.86 -1.86
C ILE A 284 -12.84 8.39 -1.83
N VAL A 285 -12.75 9.06 -2.98
CA VAL A 285 -13.00 10.50 -3.10
C VAL A 285 -14.50 10.80 -3.06
N PHE A 286 -15.33 10.07 -3.82
CA PHE A 286 -16.80 10.26 -3.83
C PHE A 286 -17.41 9.93 -2.45
N THR A 287 -16.90 8.94 -1.75
CA THR A 287 -17.31 8.61 -0.37
C THR A 287 -16.74 9.59 0.68
N ARG A 288 -15.90 10.56 0.27
CA ARG A 288 -15.24 11.56 1.13
C ARG A 288 -14.31 10.96 2.18
N ILE A 289 -13.84 9.74 1.98
CA ILE A 289 -12.87 9.08 2.87
C ILE A 289 -11.48 9.66 2.62
N ALA A 290 -11.08 9.77 1.35
CA ALA A 290 -9.81 10.38 0.98
C ALA A 290 -9.96 11.85 0.63
N SER A 291 -8.92 12.64 0.98
CA SER A 291 -8.90 14.08 0.70
C SER A 291 -8.36 14.36 -0.70
N TRP A 292 -9.21 14.79 -1.62
CA TRP A 292 -8.79 15.23 -2.96
C TRP A 292 -7.74 16.35 -2.94
N ARG A 293 -7.71 17.16 -1.84
CA ARG A 293 -6.70 18.23 -1.67
C ARG A 293 -5.28 17.70 -1.56
N ILE A 294 -5.11 16.57 -0.86
CA ILE A 294 -3.81 15.91 -0.77
C ILE A 294 -3.40 15.42 -2.15
N MET A 295 -4.27 14.71 -2.86
CA MET A 295 -3.99 14.20 -4.22
C MET A 295 -3.63 15.34 -5.18
N ALA A 296 -4.42 16.41 -5.20
CA ALA A 296 -4.14 17.58 -6.02
C ALA A 296 -2.83 18.26 -5.63
N GLY A 297 -2.53 18.37 -4.33
CA GLY A 297 -1.24 18.87 -3.84
C GLY A 297 -0.06 18.02 -4.35
N VAL A 298 -0.16 16.70 -4.26
CA VAL A 298 0.87 15.76 -4.77
C VAL A 298 1.08 15.95 -6.27
N MET A 299 -0.01 16.05 -7.04
CA MET A 299 0.08 16.32 -8.49
C MET A 299 0.75 17.65 -8.80
N ILE A 300 0.38 18.73 -8.10
CA ILE A 300 0.98 20.06 -8.31
C ILE A 300 2.49 20.03 -8.00
N GLY A 301 2.86 19.44 -6.86
CA GLY A 301 4.28 19.30 -6.48
C GLY A 301 5.06 18.49 -7.50
N MET A 302 4.52 17.36 -7.94
CA MET A 302 5.16 16.50 -8.95
C MET A 302 5.29 17.20 -10.30
N ILE A 303 4.21 17.81 -10.83
CA ILE A 303 4.22 18.51 -12.13
C ILE A 303 5.22 19.67 -12.09
N GLY A 304 5.20 20.48 -11.01
CA GLY A 304 6.11 21.61 -10.87
C GLY A 304 7.57 21.19 -10.85
N THR A 305 7.92 20.16 -10.08
CA THR A 305 9.30 19.68 -9.95
C THR A 305 9.77 18.96 -11.22
N ALA A 306 8.94 18.11 -11.82
CA ALA A 306 9.26 17.43 -13.08
C ALA A 306 9.48 18.44 -14.21
N THR A 307 8.62 19.44 -14.33
CA THR A 307 8.77 20.50 -15.33
C THR A 307 10.05 21.31 -15.09
N LEU A 308 10.35 21.62 -13.83
CA LEU A 308 11.61 22.33 -13.49
C LEU A 308 12.84 21.51 -13.91
N PHE A 309 12.87 20.22 -13.63
CA PHE A 309 13.99 19.37 -14.02
C PHE A 309 14.10 19.20 -15.54
N ASN A 310 12.95 19.08 -16.24
CA ASN A 310 12.96 19.07 -17.71
C ASN A 310 13.53 20.37 -18.31
N LEU A 311 13.29 21.53 -17.67
CA LEU A 311 13.85 22.82 -18.11
C LEU A 311 15.34 22.95 -17.84
N ILE A 312 15.81 22.41 -16.71
CA ILE A 312 17.24 22.41 -16.35
C ILE A 312 18.00 21.47 -17.28
N GLY A 313 17.47 20.30 -17.56
CA GLY A 313 18.11 19.25 -18.34
C GLY A 313 19.35 18.67 -17.68
N SER A 314 19.83 17.54 -18.19
CA SER A 314 21.11 16.94 -17.78
C SER A 314 21.57 15.95 -18.86
N ASP A 315 22.81 16.03 -19.26
CA ASP A 315 23.41 15.08 -20.23
C ASP A 315 23.79 13.75 -19.57
N SER A 316 24.05 13.76 -18.26
CA SER A 316 24.54 12.60 -17.52
C SER A 316 23.40 11.82 -16.81
N ASN A 317 22.24 12.44 -16.59
CA ASN A 317 21.13 11.84 -15.83
C ASN A 317 19.83 11.88 -16.65
N GLN A 318 19.48 10.75 -17.20
CA GLN A 318 18.28 10.59 -18.05
C GLN A 318 16.94 10.85 -17.32
N MET A 319 16.91 10.78 -15.99
CA MET A 319 15.71 11.07 -15.20
C MET A 319 15.27 12.54 -15.31
N PHE A 320 16.19 13.47 -15.63
CA PHE A 320 15.83 14.87 -15.90
C PHE A 320 14.96 15.06 -17.14
N SER A 321 15.01 14.11 -18.08
CA SER A 321 14.19 14.15 -19.30
C SER A 321 12.78 13.59 -19.13
N MET A 322 12.47 12.96 -17.98
CA MET A 322 11.17 12.31 -17.74
C MET A 322 10.06 13.36 -17.60
N PRO A 323 9.07 13.39 -18.50
CA PRO A 323 7.95 14.30 -18.38
C PRO A 323 6.99 13.86 -17.25
N TRP A 324 6.24 14.81 -16.68
CA TRP A 324 5.35 14.59 -15.55
C TRP A 324 4.32 13.45 -15.74
N HIS A 325 3.79 13.25 -16.95
CA HIS A 325 2.82 12.20 -17.23
C HIS A 325 3.39 10.78 -17.13
N TRP A 326 4.70 10.60 -17.36
CA TRP A 326 5.37 9.34 -17.09
C TRP A 326 5.63 9.13 -15.59
N HIS A 327 5.99 10.17 -14.85
CA HIS A 327 6.10 10.09 -13.39
C HIS A 327 4.80 9.61 -12.74
N PHE A 328 3.66 9.97 -13.33
CA PHE A 328 2.34 9.59 -12.83
C PHE A 328 2.01 8.11 -13.00
N VAL A 329 2.38 7.50 -14.11
CA VAL A 329 2.03 6.11 -14.45
C VAL A 329 3.11 5.09 -14.06
N LEU A 330 4.34 5.52 -13.79
CA LEU A 330 5.43 4.62 -13.44
C LEU A 330 5.69 4.53 -11.94
N GLY A 331 5.98 3.29 -11.50
CA GLY A 331 6.24 2.97 -10.11
C GLY A 331 5.04 3.20 -9.19
N GLY A 332 5.26 3.18 -7.90
CA GLY A 332 4.20 3.30 -6.89
C GLY A 332 3.59 4.70 -6.73
N PHE A 333 3.75 5.63 -7.69
CA PHE A 333 3.29 7.01 -7.53
C PHE A 333 1.76 7.09 -7.37
N ALA A 334 1.00 6.47 -8.26
CA ALA A 334 -0.47 6.50 -8.22
C ALA A 334 -1.02 5.83 -6.96
N LEU A 335 -0.50 4.64 -6.60
CA LEU A 335 -0.89 3.94 -5.37
C LEU A 335 -0.57 4.78 -4.12
N GLY A 336 0.64 5.33 -4.06
CA GLY A 336 1.08 6.18 -2.96
C GLY A 336 0.24 7.45 -2.83
N MET A 337 -0.04 8.14 -3.93
CA MET A 337 -0.85 9.35 -3.95
C MET A 337 -2.29 9.10 -3.50
N ILE A 338 -2.92 8.03 -3.97
CA ILE A 338 -4.35 7.78 -3.78
C ILE A 338 -4.64 7.13 -2.42
N PHE A 339 -3.89 6.08 -2.05
CA PHE A 339 -4.23 5.23 -0.90
C PHE A 339 -3.31 5.42 0.31
N MET A 340 -2.09 5.91 0.14
CA MET A 340 -1.11 6.01 1.23
C MET A 340 -0.90 7.44 1.73
N ALA A 341 -0.80 8.42 0.83
CA ALA A 341 -0.68 9.82 1.20
C ALA A 341 -1.97 10.37 1.84
N THR A 342 -3.10 9.75 1.53
CA THR A 342 -4.42 10.14 2.06
C THR A 342 -4.79 9.42 3.36
N ASP A 343 -3.87 8.69 3.97
CA ASP A 343 -4.08 8.04 5.27
C ASP A 343 -4.59 9.06 6.29
N PRO A 344 -5.78 8.84 6.88
CA PRO A 344 -6.40 9.81 7.77
C PRO A 344 -5.64 10.03 9.07
N VAL A 345 -4.71 9.15 9.43
CA VAL A 345 -3.96 9.22 10.70
C VAL A 345 -2.65 9.96 10.53
N SER A 346 -1.85 9.61 9.53
CA SER A 346 -0.49 10.15 9.36
C SER A 346 -0.43 11.41 8.48
N ALA A 347 -1.51 11.74 7.75
CA ALA A 347 -1.58 12.94 6.92
C ALA A 347 -1.96 14.19 7.73
N SER A 348 -1.76 15.38 7.14
CA SER A 348 -2.22 16.65 7.72
C SER A 348 -3.75 16.72 7.82
N PHE A 349 -4.27 17.26 8.93
CA PHE A 349 -5.72 17.36 9.21
C PHE A 349 -6.35 18.63 8.65
N THR A 350 -5.62 19.77 8.66
CA THR A 350 -6.17 21.05 8.22
C THR A 350 -6.26 21.14 6.71
N ASN A 351 -7.29 21.83 6.20
CA ASN A 351 -7.49 21.96 4.75
C ASN A 351 -6.30 22.65 4.05
N THR A 352 -5.67 23.61 4.66
CA THR A 352 -4.48 24.30 4.14
C THR A 352 -3.24 23.41 4.27
N GLY A 353 -3.09 22.73 5.41
CA GLY A 353 -1.98 21.79 5.64
C GLY A 353 -1.98 20.65 4.64
N LYS A 354 -3.16 20.14 4.23
CA LYS A 354 -3.30 19.10 3.20
C LYS A 354 -2.68 19.48 1.86
N TRP A 355 -2.78 20.73 1.45
CA TRP A 355 -2.14 21.21 0.21
C TRP A 355 -0.62 21.20 0.31
N TRP A 356 -0.07 21.75 1.43
CA TRP A 356 1.37 21.79 1.64
C TRP A 356 1.96 20.39 1.83
N TYR A 357 1.28 19.55 2.60
CA TYR A 357 1.66 18.16 2.78
C TYR A 357 1.70 17.40 1.44
N GLY A 358 0.64 17.51 0.64
CA GLY A 358 0.60 16.88 -0.67
C GLY A 358 1.68 17.42 -1.61
N ALA A 359 1.86 18.76 -1.67
CA ALA A 359 2.90 19.37 -2.49
C ALA A 359 4.30 18.89 -2.10
N LEU A 360 4.59 18.79 -0.79
CA LEU A 360 5.86 18.25 -0.30
C LEU A 360 6.09 16.82 -0.78
N ILE A 361 5.08 15.94 -0.72
CA ILE A 361 5.19 14.56 -1.24
C ILE A 361 5.53 14.57 -2.73
N GLY A 362 4.80 15.36 -3.53
CA GLY A 362 5.02 15.42 -4.98
C GLY A 362 6.42 15.90 -5.34
N VAL A 363 6.90 16.96 -4.68
CA VAL A 363 8.26 17.48 -4.84
C VAL A 363 9.30 16.43 -4.46
N MET A 364 9.16 15.83 -3.28
CA MET A 364 10.13 14.83 -2.78
C MET A 364 10.15 13.57 -3.63
N ALA A 365 9.00 13.11 -4.14
CA ALA A 365 8.94 11.92 -4.99
C ALA A 365 9.76 12.10 -6.27
N VAL A 366 9.62 13.24 -6.95
CA VAL A 366 10.40 13.54 -8.17
C VAL A 366 11.86 13.80 -7.82
N LEU A 367 12.14 14.52 -6.75
CA LEU A 367 13.50 14.81 -6.33
C LEU A 367 14.28 13.52 -6.01
N ILE A 368 13.69 12.59 -5.25
CA ILE A 368 14.33 11.31 -4.94
C ILE A 368 14.55 10.50 -6.21
N ARG A 369 13.55 10.41 -7.10
CA ARG A 369 13.67 9.70 -8.38
C ARG A 369 14.80 10.24 -9.26
N THR A 370 14.98 11.56 -9.27
CA THR A 370 15.92 12.23 -10.17
C THR A 370 17.32 12.28 -9.58
N VAL A 371 17.46 12.59 -8.28
CA VAL A 371 18.77 12.78 -7.65
C VAL A 371 19.40 11.47 -7.20
N ASN A 372 18.58 10.47 -6.86
CA ASN A 372 19.07 9.16 -6.42
C ASN A 372 18.74 8.05 -7.43
N PRO A 373 19.58 7.82 -8.45
CA PRO A 373 19.34 6.80 -9.46
C PRO A 373 19.35 5.36 -8.90
N ALA A 374 19.94 5.14 -7.73
CA ALA A 374 19.94 3.84 -7.06
C ALA A 374 18.56 3.49 -6.47
N TYR A 375 17.65 4.47 -6.34
CA TYR A 375 16.29 4.24 -5.83
C TYR A 375 15.27 5.09 -6.64
N PRO A 376 14.97 4.68 -7.87
CA PRO A 376 14.10 5.48 -8.74
C PRO A 376 12.62 5.53 -8.31
N GLU A 377 12.16 4.67 -7.41
CA GLU A 377 10.75 4.64 -6.98
C GLU A 377 10.33 5.87 -6.19
N GLY A 378 11.09 6.30 -5.20
CA GLY A 378 10.95 7.55 -4.46
C GLY A 378 9.69 7.77 -3.61
N MET A 379 8.53 7.25 -4.01
CA MET A 379 7.23 7.60 -3.42
C MET A 379 7.08 7.18 -1.95
N MET A 380 7.58 6.00 -1.59
CA MET A 380 7.57 5.50 -0.21
C MET A 380 8.30 6.46 0.74
N LEU A 381 9.53 6.82 0.39
CA LEU A 381 10.35 7.71 1.22
C LEU A 381 9.79 9.13 1.25
N ALA A 382 9.21 9.60 0.14
CA ALA A 382 8.57 10.92 0.07
C ALA A 382 7.37 11.02 1.03
N ILE A 383 6.52 9.99 1.11
CA ILE A 383 5.39 9.96 2.04
C ILE A 383 5.88 9.88 3.48
N LEU A 384 6.81 8.97 3.80
CA LEU A 384 7.36 8.86 5.15
C LEU A 384 8.02 10.15 5.62
N PHE A 385 8.76 10.81 4.73
CA PHE A 385 9.34 12.12 5.00
C PHE A 385 8.26 13.18 5.27
N ALA A 386 7.25 13.27 4.42
CA ALA A 386 6.18 14.24 4.59
C ALA A 386 5.33 14.00 5.85
N ASN A 387 5.17 12.74 6.28
CA ASN A 387 4.47 12.40 7.52
C ASN A 387 5.12 13.08 8.75
N LEU A 388 6.46 13.23 8.75
CA LEU A 388 7.17 13.94 9.82
C LEU A 388 6.82 15.43 9.86
N PHE A 389 6.48 16.03 8.73
CA PHE A 389 6.15 17.45 8.60
C PHE A 389 4.65 17.73 8.71
N ALA A 390 3.79 16.73 8.60
CA ALA A 390 2.34 16.91 8.67
C ALA A 390 1.88 17.68 9.94
N PRO A 391 2.37 17.36 11.15
CA PRO A 391 2.01 18.12 12.35
C PRO A 391 2.49 19.58 12.33
N ILE A 392 3.61 19.85 11.66
CA ILE A 392 4.15 21.23 11.55
C ILE A 392 3.23 22.09 10.68
N PHE A 393 2.75 21.57 9.55
CA PHE A 393 1.80 22.26 8.68
C PHE A 393 0.50 22.58 9.44
N ASP A 394 -0.02 21.62 10.19
CA ASP A 394 -1.23 21.81 11.00
C ASP A 394 -1.00 22.82 12.13
N TYR A 395 0.14 22.78 12.81
CA TYR A 395 0.50 23.74 13.85
C TYR A 395 0.52 25.18 13.32
N ILE A 396 1.15 25.44 12.16
CA ILE A 396 1.19 26.76 11.53
C ILE A 396 -0.23 27.30 11.27
N VAL A 397 -1.10 26.45 10.70
CA VAL A 397 -2.50 26.83 10.40
C VAL A 397 -3.28 27.12 11.67
N VAL A 398 -3.14 26.30 12.71
CA VAL A 398 -3.80 26.47 14.00
C VAL A 398 -3.35 27.77 14.68
N GLN A 399 -2.06 28.06 14.69
CA GLN A 399 -1.52 29.31 15.27
C GLN A 399 -2.03 30.56 14.54
N ALA A 400 -2.10 30.51 13.21
CA ALA A 400 -2.69 31.60 12.42
C ALA A 400 -4.17 31.82 12.76
N ASN A 401 -4.93 30.75 12.96
CA ASN A 401 -6.35 30.83 13.38
C ASN A 401 -6.50 31.38 14.81
N ILE A 402 -5.63 30.99 15.75
CA ILE A 402 -5.63 31.50 17.12
C ILE A 402 -5.35 33.01 17.11
N LYS A 403 -4.33 33.48 16.39
CA LYS A 403 -4.02 34.92 16.23
C LYS A 403 -5.22 35.70 15.69
N ARG A 404 -5.88 35.18 14.66
CA ARG A 404 -7.07 35.81 14.06
C ARG A 404 -8.24 35.90 15.04
N ARG A 405 -8.48 34.86 15.84
CA ARG A 405 -9.55 34.87 16.87
C ARG A 405 -9.23 35.88 17.97
N ARG A 406 -8.00 35.90 18.48
CA ARG A 406 -7.58 36.89 19.52
C ARG A 406 -7.73 38.32 19.04
N ALA A 407 -7.38 38.62 17.79
CA ALA A 407 -7.54 39.96 17.23
C ALA A 407 -9.01 40.42 17.16
N ARG A 408 -9.97 39.48 17.01
CA ARG A 408 -11.41 39.78 17.02
C ARG A 408 -11.99 39.97 18.43
N THR A 409 -11.34 39.44 19.46
CA THR A 409 -11.83 39.51 20.82
C THR A 409 -11.25 40.74 21.56
N ASN A 410 -10.11 41.26 21.11
CA ASN A 410 -9.41 42.41 21.69
C ASN A 410 -9.70 43.74 20.91
N GLY A 411 -10.47 43.71 19.86
CA GLY A 411 -11.01 44.88 19.15
C GLY A 411 -12.52 44.95 19.27
#